data_c338401dbfd0efbf6dc748c87411aa97
#
_entry.id   c338401dbfd0efbf6dc748c87411aa97
#
_cell.length_a   1.000
_cell.length_b   1.000
_cell.length_c   1.000
_cell.angle_alpha   90.00
_cell.angle_beta   90.00
_cell.angle_gamma   90.00
#
_symmetry.space_group_name_H-M   'P 1'
#
loop_
_entity.id
_entity.type
_entity.pdbx_description
1 polymer ?
#
loop_
_entity_poly.entity_id
_entity_poly.type
_entity_poly.pdbx_seq_one_letter_code
_entity_poly.pdbx_strand_id
1 'polypeptide(L)'
;EIKTGQHLLFEKDSSINIFAYSIGAFLSQILMLANPEHLLDDSKLFLFCGGSIFSQMDGSARDIMDREAYRRVKNYFLNDFLTKNDEQRMLPVLYEEDFMEKAFKAMIRPEVMKNYRESFFERIQDRLRIVTLKKDTVMPTQGVIEALGPKCVDTILEELDFPYEYSHQNPFPTNTGATPEMLYQSFTGIFNRVANFL
;
A
#
# COMPACT_ATOMS: atom_id res chain seq x y z
N GLU A 1 0.35 21.01 -5.62
CA GLU A 1 0.49 22.01 -6.70
C GLU A 1 -0.51 21.74 -7.85
N ILE A 2 -0.60 20.51 -8.38
CA ILE A 2 -1.52 20.18 -9.50
C ILE A 2 -2.97 20.45 -9.09
N LYS A 3 -3.43 19.89 -7.98
CA LYS A 3 -4.80 20.05 -7.49
C LYS A 3 -5.14 21.47 -7.04
N THR A 4 -4.16 22.26 -6.65
CA THR A 4 -4.35 23.66 -6.26
C THR A 4 -4.31 24.63 -7.44
N GLY A 5 -4.07 24.13 -8.67
CA GLY A 5 -3.96 24.94 -9.87
C GLY A 5 -2.69 25.78 -9.97
N GLN A 6 -1.66 25.44 -9.21
CA GLN A 6 -0.38 26.15 -9.19
C GLN A 6 0.64 25.58 -10.18
N HIS A 7 0.29 24.52 -10.92
CA HIS A 7 1.19 23.90 -11.87
C HIS A 7 0.92 24.36 -13.31
N LEU A 8 1.97 24.80 -14.02
CA LEU A 8 1.85 25.38 -15.35
C LEU A 8 1.38 24.41 -16.46
N LEU A 9 1.57 23.10 -16.27
CA LEU A 9 1.26 22.06 -17.27
C LEU A 9 -0.06 21.33 -17.03
N PHE A 10 -0.73 21.58 -15.90
CA PHE A 10 -1.95 20.88 -15.53
C PHE A 10 -3.04 21.87 -15.16
N GLU A 11 -4.25 21.57 -15.58
CA GLU A 11 -5.43 22.34 -15.20
C GLU A 11 -5.79 22.07 -13.72
N LYS A 12 -6.42 23.05 -13.10
CA LYS A 12 -6.84 22.97 -11.68
C LYS A 12 -7.66 21.71 -11.37
N ASP A 13 -8.51 21.29 -12.29
CA ASP A 13 -9.43 20.17 -12.13
C ASP A 13 -8.88 18.83 -12.67
N SER A 14 -7.57 18.77 -12.97
CA SER A 14 -6.93 17.53 -13.41
C SER A 14 -7.02 16.45 -12.34
N SER A 15 -7.45 15.24 -12.73
CA SER A 15 -7.46 14.08 -11.84
C SER A 15 -6.04 13.58 -11.63
N ILE A 16 -5.75 13.13 -10.41
CA ILE A 16 -4.49 12.45 -10.06
C ILE A 16 -4.84 11.02 -9.72
N ASN A 17 -4.38 10.08 -10.55
CA ASN A 17 -4.47 8.66 -10.25
C ASN A 17 -3.10 8.12 -9.81
N ILE A 18 -3.10 7.12 -8.95
CA ILE A 18 -1.89 6.60 -8.32
C ILE A 18 -1.71 5.13 -8.69
N PHE A 19 -0.56 4.81 -9.31
CA PHE A 19 -0.03 3.45 -9.37
C PHE A 19 1.11 3.33 -8.37
N ALA A 20 1.05 2.35 -7.49
CA ALA A 20 2.05 2.18 -6.45
C ALA A 20 2.46 0.72 -6.25
N TYR A 21 3.72 0.53 -5.88
CA TYR A 21 4.37 -0.76 -5.68
C TYR A 21 5.05 -0.84 -4.30
N SER A 22 4.96 -2.00 -3.65
CA SER A 22 5.70 -2.29 -2.42
C SER A 22 5.42 -1.26 -1.29
N ILE A 23 6.47 -0.69 -0.71
CA ILE A 23 6.35 0.35 0.33
C ILE A 23 5.61 1.59 -0.17
N GLY A 24 5.73 1.90 -1.45
CA GLY A 24 4.95 2.97 -2.08
C GLY A 24 3.44 2.70 -2.01
N ALA A 25 3.02 1.45 -2.15
CA ALA A 25 1.63 1.04 -1.99
C ALA A 25 1.13 1.27 -0.54
N PHE A 26 1.94 0.92 0.45
CA PHE A 26 1.63 1.16 1.87
C PHE A 26 1.48 2.66 2.17
N LEU A 27 2.42 3.48 1.69
CA LEU A 27 2.37 4.93 1.86
C LEU A 27 1.18 5.56 1.13
N SER A 28 0.85 5.07 -0.07
CA SER A 28 -0.30 5.54 -0.84
C SER A 28 -1.63 5.25 -0.15
N GLN A 29 -1.75 4.10 0.52
CA GLN A 29 -2.94 3.79 1.33
C GLN A 29 -3.07 4.74 2.53
N ILE A 30 -1.98 5.03 3.23
CA ILE A 30 -1.98 6.00 4.33
C ILE A 30 -2.38 7.38 3.83
N LEU A 31 -1.83 7.81 2.70
CA LEU A 31 -2.17 9.09 2.08
C LEU A 31 -3.64 9.17 1.71
N MET A 32 -4.20 8.11 1.13
CA MET A 32 -5.63 8.06 0.78
C MET A 32 -6.53 8.04 2.01
N LEU A 33 -6.13 7.32 3.09
CA LEU A 33 -6.85 7.30 4.37
C LEU A 33 -6.83 8.68 5.05
N ALA A 34 -5.69 9.36 5.03
CA ALA A 34 -5.54 10.69 5.60
C ALA A 34 -6.27 11.75 4.77
N ASN A 35 -6.19 11.63 3.45
CA ASN A 35 -6.77 12.51 2.43
C ASN A 35 -6.76 13.99 2.82
N PRO A 36 -5.58 14.60 3.05
CA PRO A 36 -5.48 15.98 3.51
C PRO A 36 -6.19 16.92 2.53
N GLU A 37 -6.95 17.86 3.08
CA GLU A 37 -7.68 18.87 2.30
C GLU A 37 -8.61 18.29 1.20
N HIS A 38 -8.99 17.00 1.30
CA HIS A 38 -9.82 16.32 0.30
C HIS A 38 -9.23 16.29 -1.12
N LEU A 39 -7.90 16.35 -1.25
CA LEU A 39 -7.21 16.42 -2.54
C LEU A 39 -7.34 15.15 -3.38
N LEU A 40 -7.66 14.02 -2.75
CA LEU A 40 -7.71 12.70 -3.38
C LEU A 40 -9.13 12.10 -3.48
N ASP A 41 -10.16 12.93 -3.32
CA ASP A 41 -11.56 12.44 -3.32
C ASP A 41 -11.94 11.73 -4.62
N ASP A 42 -11.41 12.18 -5.76
CA ASP A 42 -11.67 11.59 -7.08
C ASP A 42 -10.56 10.67 -7.58
N SER A 43 -9.50 10.48 -6.80
CA SER A 43 -8.33 9.72 -7.20
C SER A 43 -8.59 8.22 -7.21
N LYS A 44 -8.12 7.53 -8.25
CA LYS A 44 -8.04 6.07 -8.28
C LYS A 44 -6.67 5.61 -7.81
N LEU A 45 -6.64 4.46 -7.16
CA LEU A 45 -5.43 3.86 -6.60
C LEU A 45 -5.30 2.41 -7.08
N PHE A 46 -4.23 2.13 -7.82
CA PHE A 46 -3.85 0.76 -8.18
C PHE A 46 -2.58 0.35 -7.44
N LEU A 47 -2.66 -0.73 -6.67
CA LEU A 47 -1.52 -1.26 -5.90
C LEU A 47 -1.06 -2.58 -6.47
N PHE A 48 0.25 -2.71 -6.67
CA PHE A 48 0.89 -3.95 -7.09
C PHE A 48 1.93 -4.40 -6.07
N CYS A 49 1.89 -5.68 -5.66
CA CYS A 49 2.74 -6.24 -4.59
C CYS A 49 2.75 -5.35 -3.35
N GLY A 50 1.57 -4.95 -2.89
CA GLY A 50 1.43 -4.02 -1.79
C GLY A 50 0.02 -4.04 -1.20
N GLY A 51 -0.25 -3.11 -0.29
CA GLY A 51 -1.56 -3.03 0.35
C GLY A 51 -1.69 -3.80 1.66
N SER A 52 -0.64 -4.49 2.09
CA SER A 52 -0.61 -5.25 3.34
C SER A 52 -0.62 -4.34 4.56
N ILE A 53 -1.23 -4.82 5.64
CA ILE A 53 -1.10 -4.19 6.96
C ILE A 53 0.32 -4.40 7.50
N PHE A 54 0.88 -3.41 8.19
CA PHE A 54 2.29 -3.40 8.59
C PHE A 54 2.71 -4.61 9.42
N SER A 55 1.85 -5.08 10.33
CA SER A 55 2.15 -6.26 11.18
C SER A 55 2.44 -7.53 10.38
N GLN A 56 1.87 -7.68 9.19
CA GLN A 56 2.03 -8.84 8.30
C GLN A 56 3.17 -8.68 7.27
N MET A 57 3.74 -7.49 7.15
CA MET A 57 4.85 -7.26 6.23
C MET A 57 6.15 -7.89 6.77
N ASP A 58 7.02 -8.34 5.87
CA ASP A 58 8.39 -8.75 6.19
C ASP A 58 9.41 -8.06 5.29
N GLY A 59 10.00 -6.99 5.79
CA GLY A 59 11.05 -6.25 5.11
C GLY A 59 12.48 -6.78 5.35
N SER A 60 12.62 -7.93 6.03
CA SER A 60 13.92 -8.53 6.35
C SER A 60 14.54 -9.28 5.16
N ALA A 61 14.64 -8.64 4.02
CA ALA A 61 15.30 -9.16 2.83
C ALA A 61 16.67 -8.48 2.65
N ARG A 62 17.63 -9.21 2.10
CA ARG A 62 19.01 -8.73 1.90
C ARG A 62 19.08 -7.35 1.25
N ASP A 63 18.20 -7.11 0.29
CA ASP A 63 18.21 -5.91 -0.53
C ASP A 63 17.27 -4.80 -0.03
N ILE A 64 16.55 -5.03 1.09
CA ILE A 64 15.64 -4.06 1.70
C ILE A 64 16.22 -3.57 3.02
N MET A 65 16.33 -4.47 4.00
CA MET A 65 16.81 -4.15 5.34
C MET A 65 17.38 -5.41 6.00
N ASP A 66 18.48 -5.29 6.76
CA ASP A 66 18.96 -6.41 7.54
C ASP A 66 17.93 -6.82 8.60
N ARG A 67 17.97 -8.10 8.98
CA ARG A 67 16.98 -8.72 9.87
C ARG A 67 16.90 -8.02 11.23
N GLU A 68 18.02 -7.61 11.79
CA GLU A 68 18.04 -6.99 13.12
C GLU A 68 17.45 -5.57 13.08
N ALA A 69 17.82 -4.78 12.07
CA ALA A 69 17.26 -3.44 11.87
C ALA A 69 15.74 -3.53 11.63
N TYR A 70 15.29 -4.44 10.77
CA TYR A 70 13.87 -4.65 10.53
C TYR A 70 13.11 -5.05 11.80
N ARG A 71 13.67 -5.97 12.60
CA ARG A 71 13.07 -6.39 13.87
C ARG A 71 12.91 -5.21 14.84
N ARG A 72 13.88 -4.32 14.92
CA ARG A 72 13.81 -3.12 15.77
C ARG A 72 12.73 -2.15 15.30
N VAL A 73 12.67 -1.89 14.00
CA VAL A 73 11.64 -1.03 13.38
C VAL A 73 10.25 -1.62 13.62
N LYS A 74 10.08 -2.91 13.32
CA LYS A 74 8.80 -3.61 13.52
C LYS A 74 8.37 -3.58 14.99
N ASN A 75 9.29 -3.87 15.91
CA ASN A 75 8.99 -3.84 17.35
C ASN A 75 8.59 -2.44 17.82
N TYR A 76 9.30 -1.41 17.38
CA TYR A 76 8.95 -0.03 17.71
C TYR A 76 7.52 0.33 17.29
N PHE A 77 7.16 0.09 16.02
CA PHE A 77 5.83 0.45 15.54
C PHE A 77 4.72 -0.43 16.12
N LEU A 78 4.97 -1.73 16.32
CA LEU A 78 3.96 -2.63 16.87
C LEU A 78 3.70 -2.44 18.38
N ASN A 79 4.68 -1.97 19.13
CA ASN A 79 4.58 -1.88 20.59
C ASN A 79 4.70 -0.45 21.10
N ASP A 80 5.85 0.21 20.86
CA ASP A 80 6.14 1.50 21.47
C ASP A 80 5.28 2.63 20.88
N PHE A 81 5.17 2.67 19.55
CA PHE A 81 4.44 3.74 18.86
C PHE A 81 2.95 3.75 19.19
N LEU A 82 2.34 2.56 19.31
CA LEU A 82 0.90 2.44 19.61
C LEU A 82 0.56 2.73 21.09
N THR A 83 1.53 2.60 21.98
CA THR A 83 1.31 2.72 23.44
C THR A 83 1.79 4.03 24.04
N LYS A 84 2.68 4.76 23.37
CA LYS A 84 3.19 6.04 23.86
C LYS A 84 2.11 7.13 23.81
N ASN A 85 1.89 7.78 24.94
CA ASN A 85 1.10 8.99 25.02
C ASN A 85 1.84 10.17 24.37
N ASP A 86 1.10 11.18 23.95
CA ASP A 86 1.64 12.35 23.22
C ASP A 86 2.79 13.05 23.94
N GLU A 87 2.79 13.06 25.28
CA GLU A 87 3.86 13.62 26.10
C GLU A 87 5.21 12.87 26.00
N GLN A 88 5.20 11.60 25.54
CA GLN A 88 6.39 10.75 25.42
C GLN A 88 6.96 10.70 24.00
N ARG A 89 6.39 11.44 23.07
CA ARG A 89 6.83 11.46 21.68
C ARG A 89 7.98 12.45 21.49
N MET A 90 8.95 12.04 20.66
CA MET A 90 10.12 12.88 20.34
C MET A 90 9.77 14.11 19.51
N LEU A 91 8.60 14.14 18.87
CA LEU A 91 8.15 15.25 18.04
C LEU A 91 6.90 15.87 18.68
N PRO A 92 6.85 17.19 18.83
CA PRO A 92 5.65 17.86 19.29
C PRO A 92 4.52 17.63 18.28
N VAL A 93 3.34 17.26 18.77
CA VAL A 93 2.12 17.22 17.96
C VAL A 93 1.80 18.66 17.59
N LEU A 94 1.97 18.99 16.30
CA LEU A 94 1.76 20.35 15.81
C LEU A 94 0.28 20.66 15.53
N TYR A 95 -0.60 19.66 15.54
CA TYR A 95 -2.01 19.81 15.23
C TYR A 95 -2.88 18.92 16.14
N GLU A 96 -4.04 19.40 16.56
CA GLU A 96 -4.99 18.69 17.44
C GLU A 96 -5.56 17.40 16.84
N GLU A 97 -5.55 17.25 15.51
CA GLU A 97 -5.84 15.99 14.79
C GLU A 97 -4.81 15.78 13.69
N ASP A 98 -3.83 14.92 13.94
CA ASP A 98 -2.93 14.47 12.91
C ASP A 98 -3.59 13.34 12.08
N PHE A 99 -4.23 13.72 10.97
CA PHE A 99 -4.86 12.78 10.04
C PHE A 99 -3.88 11.73 9.52
N MET A 100 -2.62 12.10 9.31
CA MET A 100 -1.57 11.18 8.85
C MET A 100 -1.23 10.15 9.92
N GLU A 101 -1.12 10.59 11.19
CA GLU A 101 -0.87 9.67 12.30
C GLU A 101 -2.03 8.69 12.49
N LYS A 102 -3.26 9.19 12.43
CA LYS A 102 -4.47 8.36 12.51
C LYS A 102 -4.53 7.32 11.40
N ALA A 103 -4.26 7.75 10.17
CA ALA A 103 -4.21 6.86 9.00
C ALA A 103 -3.10 5.82 9.13
N PHE A 104 -1.91 6.25 9.59
CA PHE A 104 -0.78 5.34 9.82
C PHE A 104 -1.10 4.32 10.92
N LYS A 105 -1.63 4.75 12.07
CA LYS A 105 -2.06 3.84 13.16
C LYS A 105 -3.04 2.78 12.68
N ALA A 106 -4.01 3.18 11.85
CA ALA A 106 -5.01 2.28 11.29
C ALA A 106 -4.40 1.17 10.40
N MET A 107 -3.22 1.39 9.84
CA MET A 107 -2.51 0.45 8.98
C MET A 107 -1.43 -0.37 9.69
N ILE A 108 -1.27 -0.24 11.03
CA ILE A 108 -0.24 -0.98 11.76
C ILE A 108 -0.68 -2.41 12.09
N ARG A 109 -1.87 -2.58 12.68
CA ARG A 109 -2.41 -3.88 13.10
C ARG A 109 -3.90 -4.01 12.70
N PRO A 110 -4.38 -5.24 12.45
CA PRO A 110 -5.78 -5.46 12.04
C PRO A 110 -6.80 -4.94 13.05
N GLU A 111 -6.52 -5.07 14.35
CA GLU A 111 -7.42 -4.66 15.44
C GLU A 111 -7.40 -3.15 15.70
N VAL A 112 -6.31 -2.46 15.33
CA VAL A 112 -6.15 -1.02 15.59
C VAL A 112 -7.00 -0.23 14.60
N MET A 113 -7.91 0.58 15.13
CA MET A 113 -8.82 1.43 14.34
C MET A 113 -9.55 0.67 13.21
N LYS A 114 -9.88 -0.60 13.43
CA LYS A 114 -10.46 -1.53 12.46
C LYS A 114 -11.65 -0.92 11.71
N ASN A 115 -12.65 -0.43 12.45
CA ASN A 115 -13.87 0.12 11.84
C ASN A 115 -13.59 1.35 10.95
N TYR A 116 -12.67 2.21 11.37
CA TYR A 116 -12.25 3.37 10.59
C TYR A 116 -11.64 2.94 9.26
N ARG A 117 -10.68 2.00 9.29
CA ARG A 117 -9.99 1.48 8.11
C ARG A 117 -10.95 0.74 7.17
N GLU A 118 -11.72 -0.22 7.68
CA GLU A 118 -12.63 -1.03 6.87
C GLU A 118 -13.72 -0.17 6.22
N SER A 119 -14.34 0.75 6.97
CA SER A 119 -15.32 1.68 6.41
C SER A 119 -14.75 2.61 5.33
N PHE A 120 -13.46 2.96 5.44
CA PHE A 120 -12.79 3.72 4.40
C PHE A 120 -12.66 2.90 3.13
N PHE A 121 -12.15 1.66 3.20
CA PHE A 121 -12.01 0.81 2.02
C PHE A 121 -13.35 0.43 1.39
N GLU A 122 -14.39 0.21 2.19
CA GLU A 122 -15.76 0.03 1.67
C GLU A 122 -16.22 1.24 0.83
N ARG A 123 -15.90 2.45 1.27
CA ARG A 123 -16.31 3.69 0.59
C ARG A 123 -15.57 3.94 -0.73
N ILE A 124 -14.33 3.46 -0.86
CA ILE A 124 -13.50 3.67 -2.06
C ILE A 124 -13.33 2.42 -2.93
N GLN A 125 -14.11 1.37 -2.70
CA GLN A 125 -13.93 0.08 -3.37
C GLN A 125 -14.03 0.11 -4.90
N ASP A 126 -14.71 1.08 -5.46
CA ASP A 126 -14.81 1.36 -6.89
C ASP A 126 -13.56 2.05 -7.45
N ARG A 127 -12.76 2.70 -6.60
CA ARG A 127 -11.57 3.47 -6.94
C ARG A 127 -10.26 2.85 -6.46
N LEU A 128 -10.31 1.63 -5.92
CA LEU A 128 -9.15 0.89 -5.45
C LEU A 128 -9.07 -0.49 -6.13
N ARG A 129 -7.88 -0.84 -6.62
CA ARG A 129 -7.55 -2.20 -7.05
C ARG A 129 -6.20 -2.59 -6.50
N ILE A 130 -6.09 -3.84 -6.06
CA ILE A 130 -4.86 -4.41 -5.49
C ILE A 130 -4.57 -5.73 -6.19
N VAL A 131 -3.36 -5.86 -6.72
CA VAL A 131 -2.86 -7.12 -7.26
C VAL A 131 -1.69 -7.58 -6.40
N THR A 132 -1.82 -8.77 -5.83
CA THR A 132 -0.77 -9.42 -5.06
C THR A 132 -0.20 -10.60 -5.83
N LEU A 133 0.97 -11.08 -5.40
CA LEU A 133 1.60 -12.27 -5.93
C LEU A 133 1.68 -13.36 -4.86
N LYS A 134 1.26 -14.56 -5.19
CA LYS A 134 1.15 -15.69 -4.27
C LYS A 134 2.43 -16.05 -3.52
N LYS A 135 3.59 -15.90 -4.17
CA LYS A 135 4.91 -16.18 -3.58
C LYS A 135 5.55 -14.95 -2.93
N ASP A 136 4.84 -13.83 -2.83
CA ASP A 136 5.34 -12.62 -2.18
C ASP A 136 5.34 -12.78 -0.67
N THR A 137 6.53 -12.91 -0.08
CA THR A 137 6.72 -13.04 1.37
C THR A 137 6.92 -11.72 2.09
N VAL A 138 7.18 -10.64 1.36
CA VAL A 138 7.39 -9.30 1.92
C VAL A 138 6.06 -8.58 2.16
N MET A 139 5.17 -8.67 1.17
CA MET A 139 3.81 -8.11 1.21
C MET A 139 2.79 -9.23 0.96
N PRO A 140 2.60 -10.17 1.88
CA PRO A 140 1.76 -11.34 1.66
C PRO A 140 0.29 -10.95 1.47
N THR A 141 -0.42 -11.67 0.61
CA THR A 141 -1.85 -11.49 0.34
C THR A 141 -2.70 -11.51 1.61
N GLN A 142 -2.33 -12.35 2.59
CA GLN A 142 -3.03 -12.40 3.88
C GLN A 142 -3.04 -11.04 4.59
N GLY A 143 -1.94 -10.31 4.54
CA GLY A 143 -1.87 -8.98 5.14
C GLY A 143 -2.72 -7.93 4.42
N VAL A 144 -2.97 -8.12 3.12
CA VAL A 144 -3.91 -7.28 2.35
C VAL A 144 -5.35 -7.60 2.74
N ILE A 145 -5.69 -8.88 2.89
CA ILE A 145 -7.01 -9.32 3.37
C ILE A 145 -7.32 -8.71 4.74
N GLU A 146 -6.35 -8.74 5.65
CA GLU A 146 -6.50 -8.13 6.99
C GLU A 146 -6.61 -6.59 6.95
N ALA A 147 -5.96 -5.95 5.98
CA ALA A 147 -6.10 -4.51 5.79
C ALA A 147 -7.50 -4.11 5.31
N LEU A 148 -8.00 -4.80 4.29
CA LEU A 148 -9.29 -4.49 3.63
C LEU A 148 -10.51 -4.83 4.49
N GLY A 149 -10.42 -5.94 5.23
CA GLY A 149 -11.60 -6.54 5.86
C GLY A 149 -12.46 -7.34 4.88
N PRO A 150 -13.37 -8.19 5.37
CA PRO A 150 -14.04 -9.23 4.58
C PRO A 150 -14.98 -8.71 3.48
N LYS A 151 -15.49 -7.48 3.60
CA LYS A 151 -16.49 -6.96 2.66
C LYS A 151 -15.91 -6.51 1.32
N CYS A 152 -14.63 -6.15 1.30
CA CYS A 152 -14.01 -5.52 0.14
C CYS A 152 -13.08 -6.45 -0.63
N VAL A 153 -12.70 -7.59 -0.05
CA VAL A 153 -11.68 -8.48 -0.62
C VAL A 153 -12.04 -8.90 -2.04
N ASP A 154 -13.22 -9.45 -2.24
CA ASP A 154 -13.64 -9.99 -3.55
C ASP A 154 -13.78 -8.90 -4.64
N THR A 155 -13.98 -7.66 -4.24
CA THR A 155 -14.14 -6.53 -5.17
C THR A 155 -12.81 -5.89 -5.55
N ILE A 156 -11.88 -5.82 -4.59
CA ILE A 156 -10.66 -5.00 -4.68
C ILE A 156 -9.43 -5.84 -5.01
N LEU A 157 -9.33 -7.07 -4.47
CA LEU A 157 -8.11 -7.86 -4.45
C LEU A 157 -8.12 -8.96 -5.52
N GLU A 158 -7.01 -9.04 -6.26
CA GLU A 158 -6.69 -10.16 -7.15
C GLU A 158 -5.32 -10.73 -6.75
N GLU A 159 -5.24 -12.05 -6.49
CA GLU A 159 -3.97 -12.73 -6.29
C GLU A 159 -3.56 -13.44 -7.56
N LEU A 160 -2.34 -13.20 -8.04
CA LEU A 160 -1.75 -13.86 -9.20
C LEU A 160 -0.61 -14.79 -8.81
N ASP A 161 -0.40 -15.83 -9.61
CA ASP A 161 0.78 -16.69 -9.54
C ASP A 161 1.43 -16.75 -10.92
N PHE A 162 2.66 -16.27 -11.04
CA PHE A 162 3.36 -16.30 -12.31
C PHE A 162 3.95 -17.69 -12.57
N PRO A 163 4.03 -18.15 -13.83
CA PRO A 163 4.48 -19.49 -14.18
C PRO A 163 6.00 -19.67 -14.15
N TYR A 164 6.70 -18.89 -13.32
CA TYR A 164 8.15 -18.91 -13.10
C TYR A 164 8.50 -18.52 -11.66
N GLU A 165 9.76 -18.67 -11.28
CA GLU A 165 10.23 -18.20 -9.97
C GLU A 165 10.41 -16.67 -9.98
N TYR A 166 9.85 -16.03 -8.97
CA TYR A 166 9.89 -14.59 -8.77
C TYR A 166 10.03 -14.26 -7.27
N SER A 167 10.38 -13.02 -7.00
CA SER A 167 10.40 -12.49 -5.63
C SER A 167 9.72 -11.13 -5.56
N HIS A 168 9.46 -10.67 -4.36
CA HIS A 168 8.92 -9.32 -4.15
C HIS A 168 9.74 -8.23 -4.84
N GLN A 169 11.09 -8.28 -4.70
CA GLN A 169 12.00 -7.29 -5.27
C GLN A 169 12.13 -7.40 -6.79
N ASN A 170 11.84 -8.57 -7.35
CA ASN A 170 11.96 -8.82 -8.77
C ASN A 170 10.83 -9.72 -9.27
N PRO A 171 9.63 -9.16 -9.49
CA PRO A 171 8.48 -9.91 -9.97
C PRO A 171 8.61 -10.35 -11.44
N PHE A 172 9.50 -9.72 -12.21
CA PHE A 172 9.76 -10.03 -13.63
C PHE A 172 11.25 -10.33 -13.87
N PRO A 173 11.78 -11.43 -13.32
CA PRO A 173 13.21 -11.72 -13.34
C PRO A 173 13.66 -12.21 -14.71
N THR A 174 14.78 -11.68 -15.20
CA THR A 174 15.36 -12.07 -16.49
C THR A 174 16.31 -13.26 -16.43
N ASN A 175 16.61 -13.80 -15.23
CA ASN A 175 17.65 -14.79 -14.98
C ASN A 175 17.17 -16.05 -14.24
N THR A 176 15.88 -16.37 -14.27
CA THR A 176 15.27 -17.48 -13.52
C THR A 176 14.71 -18.61 -14.38
N GLY A 177 15.12 -18.73 -15.63
CA GLY A 177 14.56 -19.75 -16.55
C GLY A 177 13.18 -19.40 -17.13
N ALA A 178 12.62 -18.23 -16.78
CA ALA A 178 11.44 -17.71 -17.46
C ALA A 178 11.76 -17.36 -18.92
N THR A 179 10.87 -17.74 -19.86
CA THR A 179 11.05 -17.32 -21.25
C THR A 179 10.71 -15.82 -21.41
N PRO A 180 11.29 -15.13 -22.41
CA PRO A 180 10.91 -13.75 -22.70
C PRO A 180 9.40 -13.56 -22.89
N GLU A 181 8.72 -14.53 -23.50
CA GLU A 181 7.27 -14.52 -23.73
C GLU A 181 6.49 -14.58 -22.40
N MET A 182 6.91 -15.44 -21.47
CA MET A 182 6.28 -15.52 -20.13
C MET A 182 6.42 -14.22 -19.37
N LEU A 183 7.62 -13.63 -19.39
CA LEU A 183 7.87 -12.33 -18.74
C LEU A 183 7.03 -11.23 -19.38
N TYR A 184 7.01 -11.16 -20.71
CA TYR A 184 6.22 -10.18 -21.45
C TYR A 184 4.74 -10.30 -21.14
N GLN A 185 4.18 -11.52 -21.14
CA GLN A 185 2.77 -11.76 -20.81
C GLN A 185 2.44 -11.35 -19.38
N SER A 186 3.28 -11.69 -18.41
CA SER A 186 3.08 -11.30 -17.00
C SER A 186 3.18 -9.79 -16.81
N PHE A 187 4.19 -9.15 -17.39
CA PHE A 187 4.38 -7.71 -17.34
C PHE A 187 3.19 -6.97 -17.99
N THR A 188 2.87 -7.29 -19.23
CA THR A 188 1.75 -6.66 -19.94
C THR A 188 0.41 -6.94 -19.28
N GLY A 189 0.25 -8.12 -18.68
CA GLY A 189 -0.93 -8.48 -17.90
C GLY A 189 -1.18 -7.54 -16.72
N ILE A 190 -0.12 -7.15 -16.00
CA ILE A 190 -0.23 -6.15 -14.92
C ILE A 190 -0.52 -4.76 -15.48
N PHE A 191 0.27 -4.28 -16.44
CA PHE A 191 0.13 -2.91 -16.93
C PHE A 191 -1.15 -2.67 -17.75
N ASN A 192 -1.70 -3.70 -18.38
CA ASN A 192 -3.05 -3.62 -18.98
C ASN A 192 -4.13 -3.46 -17.90
N ARG A 193 -4.02 -4.14 -16.75
CA ARG A 193 -4.93 -3.93 -15.62
C ARG A 193 -4.85 -2.49 -15.09
N VAL A 194 -3.62 -1.97 -14.95
CA VAL A 194 -3.39 -0.57 -14.56
C VAL A 194 -4.05 0.38 -15.54
N ALA A 195 -3.74 0.25 -16.84
CA ALA A 195 -4.26 1.14 -17.89
C ALA A 195 -5.78 1.10 -18.03
N ASN A 196 -6.39 -0.07 -17.84
CA ASN A 196 -7.85 -0.21 -17.91
C ASN A 196 -8.57 0.32 -16.67
N PHE A 197 -7.87 0.41 -15.55
CA PHE A 197 -8.47 0.86 -14.29
C PHE A 197 -8.25 2.35 -14.04
N LEU A 198 -7.04 2.87 -14.23
CA LEU A 198 -6.71 4.29 -14.01
C LEU A 198 -7.19 5.18 -15.13
#